data_3a72b18e1191fba4c71cd11b1b012846
#
_entry.id   3a72b18e1191fba4c71cd11b1b012846
#
_cell.length_a   1.000
_cell.length_b   1.000
_cell.length_c   1.000
_cell.angle_alpha   90.00
_cell.angle_beta   90.00
_cell.angle_gamma   90.00
#
_symmetry.space_group_name_H-M   'P 1'
#
loop_
_entity.id
_entity.type
_entity.pdbx_description
1 polymer ?
#
loop_
_entity_poly.entity_id
_entity_poly.type
_entity_poly.pdbx_seq_one_letter_code
_entity_poly.pdbx_strand_id
1 'polypeptide(L)'
;MNFFRKHLNMLGKIIGLVCEEYLKVPAEALRETVLNALCHRQYERYDLTIGITIYDDRIEIENPGILPPQITPENIVQPQFSYPYNPLIANVLYGTTYIENWGSGVICIMEVCQKRDVAAPTWSINGGFVVVTFMRSTKGVTQDVTLVLLKVLLKVFFSFYD
;
A
#
# COMPACT_ATOMS: atom_id res chain seq x y z
N MET A 1 -0.74 11.24 0.36
CA MET A 1 -0.06 11.09 -0.96
C MET A 1 1.20 11.95 -1.09
N ASN A 2 1.29 13.12 -0.48
CA ASN A 2 2.50 13.97 -0.54
C ASN A 2 3.76 13.29 0.00
N PHE A 3 3.61 12.37 0.98
CA PHE A 3 4.74 11.63 1.53
C PHE A 3 5.45 10.79 0.46
N PHE A 4 4.71 9.97 -0.28
CA PHE A 4 5.31 9.12 -1.33
C PHE A 4 5.97 9.96 -2.42
N ARG A 5 5.38 11.10 -2.82
CA ARG A 5 5.99 12.02 -3.78
C ARG A 5 7.30 12.61 -3.29
N LYS A 6 7.42 12.86 -1.98
CA LYS A 6 8.63 13.45 -1.39
C LYS A 6 9.78 12.44 -1.26
N HIS A 7 9.47 11.17 -1.01
CA HIS A 7 10.46 10.14 -0.67
C HIS A 7 10.67 9.07 -1.76
N LEU A 8 9.85 9.08 -2.82
CA LEU A 8 10.03 8.20 -3.96
C LEU A 8 10.61 8.97 -5.14
N ASN A 9 11.65 8.42 -5.75
CA ASN A 9 12.21 8.97 -6.96
C ASN A 9 11.14 8.98 -8.07
N MET A 10 10.94 10.14 -8.67
CA MET A 10 10.05 10.32 -9.81
C MET A 10 10.75 9.82 -11.08
N LEU A 11 9.98 9.16 -11.95
CA LEU A 11 10.39 8.89 -13.33
C LEU A 11 9.86 10.01 -14.21
N GLY A 12 10.72 10.59 -15.03
CA GLY A 12 10.31 11.52 -16.07
C GLY A 12 10.06 10.78 -17.40
N LYS A 13 8.91 10.98 -18.00
CA LYS A 13 8.61 10.56 -19.38
C LYS A 13 8.43 11.81 -20.22
N ILE A 14 9.27 11.97 -21.25
CA ILE A 14 9.14 13.09 -22.19
C ILE A 14 8.07 12.72 -23.23
N ILE A 15 6.99 13.48 -23.26
CA ILE A 15 5.93 13.38 -24.26
C ILE A 15 5.89 14.72 -25.01
N GLY A 16 6.51 14.76 -26.20
CA GLY A 16 6.68 16.01 -26.95
C GLY A 16 7.60 16.99 -26.22
N LEU A 17 7.09 18.18 -25.85
CA LEU A 17 7.82 19.21 -25.08
C LEU A 17 7.57 19.17 -23.57
N VAL A 18 6.75 18.23 -23.09
CA VAL A 18 6.37 18.13 -21.68
C VAL A 18 7.06 16.93 -21.05
N CYS A 19 7.67 17.15 -19.88
CA CYS A 19 8.18 16.08 -19.03
C CYS A 19 7.10 15.74 -17.99
N GLU A 20 6.48 14.59 -18.11
CA GLU A 20 5.56 14.06 -17.08
C GLU A 20 6.35 13.25 -16.06
N GLU A 21 6.29 13.68 -14.81
CA GLU A 21 6.89 12.96 -13.69
C GLU A 21 5.86 12.06 -13.00
N TYR A 22 6.19 10.79 -12.84
CA TYR A 22 5.35 9.81 -12.14
C TYR A 22 6.17 8.92 -11.20
N LEU A 23 5.49 8.41 -10.19
CA LEU A 23 6.10 7.48 -9.23
C LEU A 23 6.40 6.14 -9.92
N LYS A 24 7.54 5.53 -9.58
CA LYS A 24 7.92 4.18 -10.05
C LYS A 24 6.91 3.10 -9.66
N VAL A 25 6.19 3.31 -8.53
CA VAL A 25 5.06 2.50 -8.12
C VAL A 25 3.80 3.38 -8.20
N PRO A 26 2.69 2.91 -8.77
CA PRO A 26 1.48 3.70 -8.92
C PRO A 26 0.97 4.23 -7.57
N ALA A 27 0.68 5.52 -7.50
CA ALA A 27 0.20 6.16 -6.27
C ALA A 27 -1.15 5.58 -5.81
N GLU A 28 -1.97 5.20 -6.77
CA GLU A 28 -3.28 4.58 -6.55
C GLU A 28 -3.14 3.21 -5.89
N ALA A 29 -2.17 2.39 -6.35
CA ALA A 29 -1.87 1.08 -5.77
C ALA A 29 -1.35 1.20 -4.33
N LEU A 30 -0.44 2.16 -4.08
CA LEU A 30 0.07 2.43 -2.73
C LEU A 30 -1.06 2.92 -1.80
N ARG A 31 -1.93 3.82 -2.30
CA ARG A 31 -3.09 4.30 -1.53
C ARG A 31 -3.99 3.16 -1.12
N GLU A 32 -4.38 2.32 -2.08
CA GLU A 32 -5.27 1.19 -1.83
C GLU A 32 -4.66 0.19 -0.84
N THR A 33 -3.36 -0.09 -0.96
CA THR A 33 -2.65 -0.97 -0.02
C THR A 33 -2.66 -0.41 1.41
N VAL A 34 -2.45 0.91 1.58
CA VAL A 34 -2.51 1.55 2.91
C VAL A 34 -3.93 1.51 3.47
N LEU A 35 -4.96 1.76 2.65
CA LEU A 35 -6.36 1.67 3.08
C LEU A 35 -6.72 0.24 3.51
N ASN A 36 -6.29 -0.77 2.74
CA ASN A 36 -6.44 -2.17 3.11
C ASN A 36 -5.72 -2.49 4.43
N ALA A 37 -4.51 -1.99 4.63
CA ALA A 37 -3.80 -2.15 5.90
C ALA A 37 -4.60 -1.57 7.08
N LEU A 38 -5.22 -0.40 6.93
CA LEU A 38 -6.08 0.20 7.96
C LEU A 38 -7.34 -0.63 8.24
N CYS A 39 -8.00 -1.14 7.19
CA CYS A 39 -9.22 -1.96 7.32
C CYS A 39 -8.96 -3.33 7.95
N HIS A 40 -7.76 -3.90 7.73
CA HIS A 40 -7.42 -5.25 8.14
C HIS A 40 -6.43 -5.34 9.29
N ARG A 41 -6.03 -4.22 9.89
CA ARG A 41 -5.15 -4.20 11.06
C ARG A 41 -5.82 -4.85 12.27
N GLN A 42 -5.05 -5.61 13.04
CA GLN A 42 -5.45 -6.06 14.39
C GLN A 42 -5.17 -4.93 15.40
N TYR A 43 -6.20 -4.13 15.71
CA TYR A 43 -6.06 -2.97 16.60
C TYR A 43 -5.90 -3.35 18.08
N GLU A 44 -6.25 -4.57 18.47
CA GLU A 44 -5.99 -5.13 19.81
C GLU A 44 -4.47 -5.26 20.08
N ARG A 45 -3.68 -5.36 19.04
CA ARG A 45 -2.22 -5.37 19.11
C ARG A 45 -1.70 -3.93 19.10
N TYR A 46 -1.89 -3.23 20.24
CA TYR A 46 -1.41 -1.85 20.42
C TYR A 46 0.12 -1.72 20.44
N ASP A 47 0.83 -2.82 20.66
CA ASP A 47 2.29 -2.95 20.61
C ASP A 47 2.85 -2.92 19.18
N LEU A 48 2.01 -3.14 18.16
CA LEU A 48 2.40 -3.20 16.75
C LEU A 48 1.75 -2.07 15.94
N THR A 49 2.45 -1.62 14.91
CA THR A 49 1.97 -0.55 14.02
C THR A 49 2.07 -0.98 12.57
N ILE A 50 1.28 -0.35 11.69
CA ILE A 50 1.49 -0.46 10.25
C ILE A 50 2.85 0.17 9.93
N GLY A 51 3.70 -0.59 9.24
CA GLY A 51 5.00 -0.15 8.76
C GLY A 51 4.97 0.17 7.27
N ILE A 52 5.70 1.20 6.84
CA ILE A 52 6.01 1.46 5.43
C ILE A 52 7.51 1.63 5.33
N THR A 53 8.17 0.70 4.67
CA THR A 53 9.61 0.72 4.48
C THR A 53 9.92 0.93 3.00
N ILE A 54 10.77 1.91 2.70
CA ILE A 54 11.19 2.24 1.34
C ILE A 54 12.66 1.85 1.21
N TYR A 55 12.91 0.85 0.38
CA TYR A 55 14.25 0.42 -0.04
C TYR A 55 14.57 0.97 -1.44
N ASP A 56 15.81 0.83 -1.86
CA ASP A 56 16.22 1.24 -3.20
C ASP A 56 15.52 0.45 -4.31
N ASP A 57 15.29 -0.83 -4.06
CA ASP A 57 14.75 -1.81 -5.01
C ASP A 57 13.27 -2.14 -4.79
N ARG A 58 12.68 -1.77 -3.64
CA ARG A 58 11.29 -2.13 -3.30
C ARG A 58 10.66 -1.20 -2.27
N ILE A 59 9.34 -1.31 -2.13
CA ILE A 59 8.55 -0.73 -1.03
C ILE A 59 7.84 -1.88 -0.33
N GLU A 60 7.92 -1.93 0.97
CA GLU A 60 7.18 -2.89 1.81
C GLU A 60 6.17 -2.14 2.68
N ILE A 61 4.93 -2.65 2.68
CA ILE A 61 3.87 -2.18 3.57
C ILE A 61 3.50 -3.36 4.46
N GLU A 62 3.77 -3.21 5.75
CA GLU A 62 3.61 -4.24 6.77
C GLU A 62 2.38 -3.92 7.61
N ASN A 63 1.45 -4.86 7.68
CA ASN A 63 0.23 -4.72 8.47
C ASN A 63 0.17 -5.80 9.56
N PRO A 64 0.11 -5.42 10.85
CA PRO A 64 -0.13 -6.38 11.93
C PRO A 64 -1.47 -7.05 11.74
N GLY A 65 -1.47 -8.34 11.46
CA GLY A 65 -2.66 -9.11 11.20
C GLY A 65 -2.37 -10.44 10.56
N ILE A 66 -3.43 -11.18 10.35
CA ILE A 66 -3.44 -12.47 9.65
C ILE A 66 -4.45 -12.39 8.50
N LEU A 67 -4.22 -13.17 7.47
CA LEU A 67 -5.23 -13.35 6.42
C LEU A 67 -6.37 -14.24 6.96
N PRO A 68 -7.62 -14.03 6.51
CA PRO A 68 -8.70 -14.97 6.78
C PRO A 68 -8.30 -16.40 6.36
N PRO A 69 -8.79 -17.46 7.03
CA PRO A 69 -8.35 -18.83 6.78
C PRO A 69 -8.51 -19.30 5.32
N GLN A 70 -9.42 -18.69 4.58
CA GLN A 70 -9.69 -19.01 3.17
C GLN A 70 -8.74 -18.29 2.20
N ILE A 71 -7.99 -17.30 2.68
CA ILE A 71 -7.14 -16.43 1.87
C ILE A 71 -5.68 -16.78 2.14
N THR A 72 -4.96 -17.06 1.08
CA THR A 72 -3.51 -17.27 1.11
C THR A 72 -2.81 -16.19 0.26
N PRO A 73 -1.50 -15.98 0.44
CA PRO A 73 -0.75 -15.06 -0.41
C PRO A 73 -0.88 -15.35 -1.91
N GLU A 74 -1.11 -16.63 -2.28
CA GLU A 74 -1.20 -17.08 -3.67
C GLU A 74 -2.59 -16.80 -4.27
N ASN A 75 -3.67 -16.93 -3.46
CA ASN A 75 -5.04 -16.77 -3.96
C ASN A 75 -5.64 -15.39 -3.69
N ILE A 76 -4.96 -14.52 -2.93
CA ILE A 76 -5.45 -13.17 -2.58
C ILE A 76 -5.76 -12.31 -3.81
N VAL A 77 -5.11 -12.58 -4.94
CA VAL A 77 -5.27 -11.87 -6.20
C VAL A 77 -6.52 -12.30 -6.99
N GLN A 78 -7.21 -13.34 -6.52
CA GLN A 78 -8.43 -13.81 -7.17
C GLN A 78 -9.67 -13.05 -6.63
N PRO A 79 -10.76 -12.96 -7.42
CA PRO A 79 -12.01 -12.40 -6.94
C PRO A 79 -12.50 -13.12 -5.69
N GLN A 80 -12.75 -12.38 -4.61
CA GLN A 80 -13.20 -12.93 -3.35
C GLN A 80 -14.02 -11.90 -2.56
N PHE A 81 -14.80 -12.39 -1.59
CA PHE A 81 -15.52 -11.50 -0.69
C PHE A 81 -14.53 -10.78 0.25
N SER A 82 -14.80 -9.50 0.51
CA SER A 82 -14.05 -8.73 1.49
C SER A 82 -14.56 -9.04 2.91
N TYR A 83 -13.63 -9.39 3.78
CA TYR A 83 -13.89 -9.62 5.21
C TYR A 83 -13.00 -8.67 6.04
N PRO A 84 -13.33 -7.36 6.10
CA PRO A 84 -12.51 -6.44 6.86
C PRO A 84 -12.58 -6.78 8.36
N TYR A 85 -11.42 -6.81 9.02
CA TYR A 85 -11.37 -6.96 10.48
C TYR A 85 -12.03 -5.77 11.19
N ASN A 86 -11.99 -4.59 10.56
CA ASN A 86 -12.55 -3.37 11.11
C ASN A 86 -13.65 -2.82 10.20
N PRO A 87 -14.87 -3.40 10.24
CA PRO A 87 -15.95 -3.03 9.33
C PRO A 87 -16.41 -1.57 9.50
N LEU A 88 -16.32 -1.00 10.70
CA LEU A 88 -16.65 0.41 10.92
C LEU A 88 -15.67 1.33 10.18
N ILE A 89 -14.36 1.04 10.24
CA ILE A 89 -13.35 1.80 9.51
C ILE A 89 -13.57 1.66 8.01
N ALA A 90 -13.80 0.43 7.54
CA ALA A 90 -14.07 0.16 6.13
C ALA A 90 -15.32 0.92 5.63
N ASN A 91 -16.41 0.96 6.42
CA ASN A 91 -17.62 1.71 6.07
C ASN A 91 -17.36 3.22 5.96
N VAL A 92 -16.59 3.80 6.89
CA VAL A 92 -16.24 5.23 6.82
C VAL A 92 -15.40 5.52 5.58
N LEU A 93 -14.38 4.71 5.32
CA LEU A 93 -13.51 4.89 4.15
C LEU A 93 -14.27 4.72 2.83
N TYR A 94 -15.22 3.79 2.78
CA TYR A 94 -16.13 3.61 1.64
C TYR A 94 -17.06 4.82 1.47
N GLY A 95 -17.69 5.29 2.57
CA GLY A 95 -18.60 6.44 2.54
C GLY A 95 -17.93 7.76 2.14
N THR A 96 -16.60 7.87 2.31
CA THR A 96 -15.80 9.05 1.91
C THR A 96 -15.19 8.92 0.53
N THR A 97 -15.61 7.93 -0.28
CA THR A 97 -15.08 7.65 -1.63
C THR A 97 -13.58 7.32 -1.69
N TYR A 98 -12.96 7.02 -0.55
CA TYR A 98 -11.57 6.55 -0.54
C TYR A 98 -11.43 5.11 -1.04
N ILE A 99 -12.49 4.29 -0.88
CA ILE A 99 -12.59 2.91 -1.41
C ILE A 99 -13.76 2.88 -2.38
N GLU A 100 -13.52 2.47 -3.63
CA GLU A 100 -14.54 2.52 -4.68
C GLU A 100 -15.50 1.32 -4.63
N ASN A 101 -15.02 0.12 -4.27
CA ASN A 101 -15.83 -1.10 -4.23
C ASN A 101 -15.36 -2.08 -3.13
N TRP A 102 -16.32 -2.77 -2.52
CA TRP A 102 -16.04 -3.84 -1.58
C TRP A 102 -15.46 -5.07 -2.29
N GLY A 103 -14.30 -5.55 -1.83
CA GLY A 103 -13.70 -6.79 -2.32
C GLY A 103 -12.88 -6.67 -3.61
N SER A 104 -12.81 -5.50 -4.24
CA SER A 104 -12.04 -5.28 -5.47
C SER A 104 -10.68 -4.63 -5.25
N GLY A 105 -10.31 -4.28 -4.01
CA GLY A 105 -9.09 -3.52 -3.70
C GLY A 105 -7.81 -4.16 -4.23
N VAL A 106 -7.63 -5.47 -4.02
CA VAL A 106 -6.46 -6.20 -4.54
C VAL A 106 -6.47 -6.25 -6.07
N ILE A 107 -7.64 -6.48 -6.67
CA ILE A 107 -7.79 -6.49 -8.14
C ILE A 107 -7.44 -5.12 -8.71
N CYS A 108 -7.93 -4.05 -8.10
CA CYS A 108 -7.61 -2.66 -8.49
C CYS A 108 -6.09 -2.40 -8.43
N ILE A 109 -5.40 -2.85 -7.37
CA ILE A 109 -3.94 -2.75 -7.25
C ILE A 109 -3.26 -3.44 -8.45
N MET A 110 -3.68 -4.67 -8.78
CA MET A 110 -3.12 -5.46 -9.88
C MET A 110 -3.34 -4.77 -11.24
N GLU A 111 -4.58 -4.33 -11.51
CA GLU A 111 -4.93 -3.63 -12.75
C GLU A 111 -4.16 -2.34 -12.96
N VAL A 112 -4.01 -1.53 -11.89
CA VAL A 112 -3.28 -0.26 -11.97
C VAL A 112 -1.79 -0.50 -12.23
N CYS A 113 -1.20 -1.52 -11.59
CA CYS A 113 0.18 -1.92 -11.87
C CYS A 113 0.34 -2.38 -13.33
N GLN A 114 -0.57 -3.21 -13.82
CA GLN A 114 -0.56 -3.69 -15.22
C GLN A 114 -0.70 -2.55 -16.22
N LYS A 115 -1.65 -1.62 -16.01
CA LYS A 115 -1.87 -0.45 -16.89
C LYS A 115 -0.65 0.46 -16.97
N ARG A 116 0.20 0.48 -15.93
CA ARG A 116 1.42 1.30 -15.88
C ARG A 116 2.70 0.53 -16.21
N ASP A 117 2.59 -0.72 -16.64
CA ASP A 117 3.73 -1.59 -16.93
C ASP A 117 4.70 -1.70 -15.74
N VAL A 118 4.14 -1.84 -14.55
CA VAL A 118 4.86 -2.03 -13.29
C VAL A 118 4.65 -3.46 -12.82
N ALA A 119 5.69 -4.07 -12.26
CA ALA A 119 5.58 -5.41 -11.70
C ALA A 119 4.46 -5.47 -10.65
N ALA A 120 3.65 -6.52 -10.72
CA ALA A 120 2.62 -6.78 -9.74
C ALA A 120 3.24 -6.93 -8.34
N PRO A 121 2.59 -6.40 -7.29
CA PRO A 121 3.05 -6.63 -5.93
C PRO A 121 2.86 -8.09 -5.50
N THR A 122 3.61 -8.49 -4.49
CA THR A 122 3.49 -9.80 -3.86
C THR A 122 3.03 -9.65 -2.42
N TRP A 123 2.31 -10.65 -1.93
CA TRP A 123 1.88 -10.74 -0.53
C TRP A 123 2.65 -11.87 0.16
N SER A 124 3.02 -11.65 1.40
CA SER A 124 3.63 -12.65 2.26
C SER A 124 3.17 -12.50 3.70
N ILE A 125 3.32 -13.56 4.51
CA ILE A 125 3.05 -13.54 5.94
C ILE A 125 4.38 -13.75 6.64
N ASN A 126 4.75 -12.81 7.49
CA ASN A 126 6.00 -12.87 8.23
C ASN A 126 5.80 -12.36 9.66
N GLY A 127 6.12 -13.19 10.67
CA GLY A 127 6.13 -12.78 12.07
C GLY A 127 4.80 -12.19 12.60
N GLY A 128 3.64 -12.60 12.05
CA GLY A 128 2.34 -12.06 12.42
C GLY A 128 1.98 -10.76 11.67
N PHE A 129 2.70 -10.46 10.60
CA PHE A 129 2.40 -9.36 9.69
C PHE A 129 2.02 -9.90 8.31
N VAL A 130 1.04 -9.26 7.69
CA VAL A 130 0.82 -9.34 6.24
C VAL A 130 1.67 -8.28 5.59
N VAL A 131 2.58 -8.70 4.71
CA VAL A 131 3.53 -7.81 4.04
C VAL A 131 3.18 -7.74 2.56
N VAL A 132 3.03 -6.53 2.05
CA VAL A 132 2.84 -6.25 0.62
C VAL A 132 4.11 -5.62 0.07
N THR A 133 4.73 -6.27 -0.92
CA THR A 133 5.99 -5.84 -1.52
C THR A 133 5.77 -5.38 -2.95
N PHE A 134 6.11 -4.12 -3.24
CA PHE A 134 6.16 -3.54 -4.57
C PHE A 134 7.61 -3.44 -5.01
N MET A 135 7.97 -4.11 -6.10
CA MET A 135 9.31 -3.98 -6.70
C MET A 135 9.46 -2.63 -7.41
N ARG A 136 10.63 -2.02 -7.26
CA ARG A 136 10.98 -0.76 -7.92
C ARG A 136 12.04 -1.02 -8.99
N SER A 137 11.88 -0.44 -10.17
CA SER A 137 12.95 -0.51 -11.18
C SER A 137 14.18 0.23 -10.67
N THR A 138 15.30 -0.48 -10.58
CA THR A 138 16.61 0.09 -10.17
C THR A 138 17.34 0.79 -11.33
N LYS A 139 16.80 0.76 -12.54
CA LYS A 139 17.43 1.41 -13.70
C LYS A 139 17.48 2.92 -13.49
N GLY A 140 18.68 3.45 -13.17
CA GLY A 140 18.98 4.89 -13.11
C GLY A 140 19.20 5.50 -11.74
N VAL A 141 19.47 4.72 -10.68
CA VAL A 141 19.80 5.26 -9.35
C VAL A 141 21.24 4.91 -8.98
N THR A 142 22.09 5.90 -8.92
CA THR A 142 23.35 5.86 -8.16
C THR A 142 23.01 5.80 -6.67
N GLN A 143 23.71 4.93 -5.96
CA GLN A 143 23.52 4.57 -4.56
C GLN A 143 23.37 5.78 -3.63
N ASP A 144 22.26 5.85 -2.93
CA ASP A 144 22.19 6.40 -1.57
C ASP A 144 21.14 5.62 -0.80
N VAL A 145 21.63 4.80 0.14
CA VAL A 145 20.79 3.95 1.00
C VAL A 145 20.16 4.84 2.07
N THR A 146 18.99 5.36 1.78
CA THR A 146 18.19 6.03 2.82
C THR A 146 17.06 5.11 3.25
N LEU A 147 17.29 4.37 4.34
CA LEU A 147 16.26 3.61 5.04
C LEU A 147 15.33 4.61 5.73
N VAL A 148 14.21 4.93 5.11
CA VAL A 148 13.19 5.75 5.74
C VAL A 148 12.15 4.82 6.38
N LEU A 149 12.34 4.53 7.65
CA LEU A 149 11.36 3.81 8.46
C LEU A 149 10.26 4.79 8.87
N LEU A 150 9.16 4.80 8.14
CA LEU A 150 8.01 5.62 8.52
C LEU A 150 7.07 4.80 9.40
N LYS A 151 7.11 5.06 10.70
CA LYS A 151 6.01 4.67 11.59
C LYS A 151 4.83 5.59 11.27
N VAL A 152 3.85 5.08 10.53
CA VAL A 152 2.55 5.75 10.38
C VAL A 152 1.84 5.63 11.73
N LEU A 153 2.29 6.43 12.71
CA LEU A 153 1.50 6.70 13.88
C LEU A 153 0.21 7.36 13.39
N LEU A 154 -0.90 6.69 13.65
CA LEU A 154 -2.25 7.20 13.46
C LEU A 154 -2.46 8.52 14.22
N LYS A 155 -1.80 9.61 13.78
CA LYS A 155 -2.20 10.97 14.21
C LYS A 155 -3.58 11.36 13.68
N VAL A 156 -4.16 10.58 12.76
CA VAL A 156 -5.48 10.86 12.20
C VAL A 156 -6.60 10.60 13.21
N PHE A 157 -6.38 9.76 14.24
CA PHE A 157 -7.41 9.49 15.25
C PHE A 157 -7.40 10.42 16.45
N PHE A 158 -6.35 11.19 16.68
CA PHE A 158 -6.29 12.11 17.83
C PHE A 158 -6.58 13.58 17.50
N SER A 159 -6.80 13.93 16.22
CA SER A 159 -7.18 15.30 15.85
C SER A 159 -8.69 15.54 15.82
N PHE A 160 -9.50 14.59 16.30
CA PHE A 160 -10.95 14.75 16.44
C PHE A 160 -11.42 14.85 17.90
N TYR A 161 -10.49 14.99 18.85
CA TYR A 161 -10.80 15.14 20.28
C TYR A 161 -10.13 16.37 20.93
N ASP A 162 -9.85 17.40 20.13
CA ASP A 162 -9.62 18.76 20.64
C ASP A 162 -10.64 19.73 20.05
#